data_33eae8f1cc7238bb400f1232443a869a
#
_entry.id   33eae8f1cc7238bb400f1232443a869a
#
_cell.length_a   1.000
_cell.length_b   1.000
_cell.length_c   1.000
_cell.angle_alpha   90.00
_cell.angle_beta   90.00
_cell.angle_gamma   90.00
#
_symmetry.space_group_name_H-M   'P 1'
#
loop_
_entity.id
_entity.type
_entity.pdbx_description
1 polymer ?
#
loop_
_entity_poly.entity_id
_entity_poly.type
_entity_poly.pdbx_seq_one_letter_code
_entity_poly.pdbx_strand_id
1 'polypeptide(L)'
;MASVALGTKAVGSIVKIKVNNATREFIVVHHGRPSSIYDNGFSSGTWLLMKDIYESRQWHSSNNNDYENSTIHRWLNDDFLNLLDPKIQNAIMQVKLPYRKGAGYGTAITSGTSGLPAKVFLLSGYEVGWTTGTSSYFPADGACLSYFVGTAAADAKRIAYLNGKATGWWLRSPYCFSTYGSSYVFLVYEDGNWSAFLDRNLCSLSNGIRPALILPSSLLVSDDGSISTNTAPSTPSSITVPQNIMGGTTITISWSASTDAEGNLAGYKVERSTNGGSSWSQIYQGTARQTTNAVAFGTDSVMYRVKAYDNEGLESGYRTSSQVEVVNNNAPSAPPAISVPNEVKGGARLVVSWTAASDSDGNLSGYILERAINGGSYTQVFKGNALSFTDSITKGWTRVQYRVKAYDSYEAESGYTTSPERTVDNNTAPAITCDHPDGADLGTKSSGFTVSYSVNDVDSGDTLTVVEKLDGVQKRSFTATRNQSNSFAVT
;
A
#
# COMPACT_ATOMS: atom_id res chain seq x y z
N MET A 1 22.00 2.12 9.67
CA MET A 1 23.40 2.03 9.18
C MET A 1 23.35 1.60 7.73
N ALA A 2 24.14 2.20 6.85
CA ALA A 2 24.11 1.82 5.45
C ALA A 2 24.71 0.41 5.29
N SER A 3 24.03 -0.45 4.56
CA SER A 3 24.52 -1.80 4.23
C SER A 3 24.73 -1.89 2.73
N VAL A 4 25.78 -2.58 2.31
CA VAL A 4 26.11 -2.80 0.89
C VAL A 4 26.14 -4.29 0.59
N ALA A 5 25.81 -4.68 -0.63
CA ALA A 5 25.85 -6.07 -1.04
C ALA A 5 27.31 -6.62 -0.96
N LEU A 6 27.49 -7.84 -0.45
CA LEU A 6 28.78 -8.50 -0.31
C LEU A 6 29.56 -8.55 -1.65
N GLY A 7 28.85 -8.75 -2.76
CA GLY A 7 29.43 -8.76 -4.09
C GLY A 7 29.98 -7.41 -4.58
N THR A 8 29.68 -6.31 -3.89
CA THR A 8 30.21 -4.97 -4.20
C THR A 8 31.47 -4.62 -3.39
N LYS A 9 31.83 -5.44 -2.40
CA LYS A 9 33.05 -5.25 -1.61
C LYS A 9 34.27 -5.52 -2.49
N ALA A 10 35.25 -4.66 -2.46
CA ALA A 10 36.48 -4.86 -3.22
C ALA A 10 37.21 -6.14 -2.77
N VAL A 11 37.87 -6.82 -3.70
CA VAL A 11 38.78 -7.91 -3.37
C VAL A 11 39.89 -7.41 -2.44
N GLY A 12 40.15 -8.11 -1.36
CA GLY A 12 41.00 -7.69 -0.25
C GLY A 12 40.29 -7.02 0.91
N SER A 13 39.00 -6.65 0.76
CA SER A 13 38.19 -6.12 1.86
C SER A 13 38.00 -7.17 2.96
N ILE A 14 37.87 -6.69 4.20
CA ILE A 14 37.59 -7.52 5.36
C ILE A 14 36.09 -7.52 5.61
N VAL A 15 35.55 -8.71 5.87
CA VAL A 15 34.22 -8.93 6.40
C VAL A 15 34.31 -9.78 7.68
N LYS A 16 33.30 -9.69 8.53
CA LYS A 16 33.29 -10.32 9.85
C LYS A 16 32.20 -11.39 9.94
N ILE A 17 32.59 -12.55 10.42
CA ILE A 17 31.69 -13.69 10.65
C ILE A 17 31.93 -14.21 12.07
N LYS A 18 30.85 -14.57 12.79
CA LYS A 18 30.96 -15.23 14.09
C LYS A 18 31.33 -16.71 13.88
N VAL A 19 32.39 -17.15 14.54
CA VAL A 19 32.84 -18.55 14.64
C VAL A 19 33.01 -18.86 16.11
N ASN A 20 32.28 -19.86 16.61
CA ASN A 20 32.23 -20.22 18.02
C ASN A 20 31.98 -19.00 18.93
N ASN A 21 30.95 -18.21 18.59
CA ASN A 21 30.57 -16.93 19.25
C ASN A 21 31.62 -15.81 19.24
N ALA A 22 32.80 -16.02 18.67
CA ALA A 22 33.83 -15.00 18.51
C ALA A 22 33.81 -14.41 17.08
N THR A 23 33.89 -13.08 16.98
CA THR A 23 34.01 -12.40 15.68
C THR A 23 35.37 -12.72 15.05
N ARG A 24 35.36 -13.28 13.84
CA ARG A 24 36.54 -13.57 13.02
C ARG A 24 36.51 -12.76 11.73
N GLU A 25 37.68 -12.32 11.30
CA GLU A 25 37.85 -11.59 10.05
C GLU A 25 38.07 -12.53 8.87
N PHE A 26 37.39 -12.25 7.76
CA PHE A 26 37.56 -12.95 6.49
C PHE A 26 37.90 -11.96 5.40
N ILE A 27 38.76 -12.34 4.49
CA ILE A 27 39.16 -11.56 3.33
C ILE A 27 38.28 -11.93 2.15
N VAL A 28 37.74 -10.96 1.42
CA VAL A 28 37.14 -11.19 0.10
C VAL A 28 38.27 -11.53 -0.88
N VAL A 29 38.34 -12.77 -1.35
CA VAL A 29 39.44 -13.24 -2.22
C VAL A 29 39.06 -13.37 -3.69
N HIS A 30 37.75 -13.47 -4.00
CA HIS A 30 37.26 -13.55 -5.37
C HIS A 30 35.74 -13.34 -5.43
N HIS A 31 35.23 -12.91 -6.60
CA HIS A 31 33.81 -12.86 -6.92
C HIS A 31 33.49 -13.75 -8.11
N GLY A 32 32.39 -14.49 -8.01
CA GLY A 32 31.93 -15.37 -9.06
C GLY A 32 32.73 -16.66 -9.20
N ARG A 33 32.61 -17.30 -10.35
CA ARG A 33 33.28 -18.55 -10.68
C ARG A 33 34.67 -18.27 -11.25
N PRO A 34 35.76 -18.74 -10.63
CA PRO A 34 37.11 -18.39 -11.08
C PRO A 34 37.46 -18.93 -12.48
N SER A 35 36.95 -20.09 -12.88
CA SER A 35 37.14 -20.67 -14.21
C SER A 35 36.14 -21.79 -14.50
N SER A 36 36.17 -22.31 -15.73
CA SER A 36 35.28 -23.39 -16.19
C SER A 36 35.52 -24.75 -15.51
N ILE A 37 36.63 -24.92 -14.80
CA ILE A 37 36.90 -26.17 -14.07
C ILE A 37 36.03 -26.35 -12.83
N TYR A 38 35.38 -25.30 -12.33
CA TYR A 38 34.42 -25.34 -11.26
C TYR A 38 33.00 -25.60 -11.79
N ASP A 39 32.13 -26.10 -10.94
CA ASP A 39 30.69 -26.21 -11.23
C ASP A 39 30.05 -24.83 -11.44
N ASN A 40 28.92 -24.79 -12.15
CA ASN A 40 28.17 -23.55 -12.43
C ASN A 40 27.30 -23.07 -11.24
N GLY A 41 27.11 -23.89 -10.22
CA GLY A 41 26.10 -23.67 -9.17
C GLY A 41 26.34 -22.46 -8.26
N PHE A 42 27.49 -21.75 -8.40
CA PHE A 42 27.84 -20.61 -7.54
C PHE A 42 28.37 -19.38 -8.31
N SER A 43 27.94 -19.22 -9.53
CA SER A 43 28.42 -18.13 -10.42
C SER A 43 28.25 -16.71 -9.84
N SER A 44 27.36 -16.52 -8.88
CA SER A 44 27.08 -15.26 -8.17
C SER A 44 27.66 -15.21 -6.74
N GLY A 45 28.56 -16.13 -6.37
CA GLY A 45 29.10 -16.21 -5.02
C GLY A 45 30.30 -15.30 -4.79
N THR A 46 30.55 -14.93 -3.54
CA THR A 46 31.76 -14.24 -3.08
C THR A 46 32.58 -15.19 -2.22
N TRP A 47 33.84 -15.37 -2.60
CA TRP A 47 34.79 -16.24 -1.91
C TRP A 47 35.42 -15.51 -0.74
N LEU A 48 35.35 -16.11 0.41
CA LEU A 48 35.88 -15.60 1.66
C LEU A 48 36.94 -16.58 2.20
N LEU A 49 38.08 -16.05 2.58
CA LEU A 49 39.16 -16.78 3.25
C LEU A 49 39.35 -16.20 4.65
N MET A 50 39.35 -17.02 5.68
CA MET A 50 39.65 -16.53 7.03
C MET A 50 41.02 -15.82 6.99
N LYS A 51 41.08 -14.60 7.56
CA LYS A 51 42.28 -13.73 7.48
C LYS A 51 43.45 -14.37 8.20
N ASP A 52 43.23 -14.90 9.39
CA ASP A 52 44.23 -15.55 10.23
C ASP A 52 43.93 -17.04 10.38
N ILE A 53 44.88 -17.79 10.91
CA ILE A 53 44.76 -19.22 11.16
C ILE A 53 43.79 -19.45 12.30
N TYR A 54 42.83 -20.35 12.12
CA TYR A 54 41.86 -20.72 13.15
C TYR A 54 42.52 -21.48 14.30
N GLU A 55 43.21 -22.58 13.96
CA GLU A 55 43.97 -23.45 14.88
C GLU A 55 44.99 -24.25 14.08
N SER A 56 45.86 -25.00 14.79
CA SER A 56 46.74 -26.01 14.19
C SER A 56 46.15 -27.40 14.33
N ARG A 57 46.15 -28.15 13.23
CA ARG A 57 45.57 -29.51 13.17
C ARG A 57 46.29 -30.38 12.13
N GLN A 58 46.27 -31.68 12.33
CA GLN A 58 46.70 -32.65 11.31
C GLN A 58 45.79 -32.56 10.08
N TRP A 59 46.39 -32.64 8.89
CA TRP A 59 45.64 -32.69 7.64
C TRP A 59 44.87 -34.01 7.51
N HIS A 60 45.55 -35.14 7.87
CA HIS A 60 44.96 -36.45 7.93
C HIS A 60 45.53 -37.24 9.14
N SER A 61 44.73 -38.10 9.72
CA SER A 61 45.15 -38.97 10.84
C SER A 61 46.17 -40.02 10.45
N SER A 62 46.37 -40.26 9.14
CA SER A 62 47.41 -41.13 8.56
C SER A 62 48.15 -40.40 7.45
N ASN A 63 49.29 -40.93 7.03
CA ASN A 63 50.07 -40.38 5.92
C ASN A 63 49.44 -40.71 4.55
N ASN A 64 48.23 -40.17 4.34
CA ASN A 64 47.49 -40.28 3.09
C ASN A 64 47.01 -38.89 2.66
N ASN A 65 47.39 -38.44 1.47
CA ASN A 65 47.07 -37.11 0.93
C ASN A 65 45.81 -37.09 0.06
N ASP A 66 44.89 -37.99 0.27
CA ASP A 66 43.57 -37.99 -0.35
C ASP A 66 42.64 -37.01 0.37
N TYR A 67 42.42 -35.82 -0.21
CA TYR A 67 41.64 -34.76 0.40
C TYR A 67 40.16 -35.16 0.61
N GLU A 68 39.60 -35.88 -0.33
CA GLU A 68 38.20 -36.34 -0.27
C GLU A 68 37.94 -37.16 1.02
N ASN A 69 38.87 -38.02 1.41
CA ASN A 69 38.79 -38.89 2.59
C ASN A 69 39.56 -38.37 3.81
N SER A 70 40.11 -37.14 3.74
CA SER A 70 40.96 -36.61 4.81
C SER A 70 40.15 -36.26 6.05
N THR A 71 40.79 -36.34 7.22
CA THR A 71 40.18 -35.94 8.49
C THR A 71 39.92 -34.42 8.52
N ILE A 72 40.76 -33.62 7.81
CA ILE A 72 40.56 -32.18 7.77
C ILE A 72 39.35 -31.77 6.93
N HIS A 73 39.12 -32.41 5.76
CA HIS A 73 37.95 -32.12 4.95
C HIS A 73 36.66 -32.44 5.69
N ARG A 74 36.60 -33.57 6.39
CA ARG A 74 35.47 -33.94 7.22
C ARG A 74 35.25 -32.93 8.35
N TRP A 75 36.32 -32.64 9.09
CA TRP A 75 36.23 -31.68 10.18
C TRP A 75 35.75 -30.25 9.71
N LEU A 76 36.18 -29.78 8.56
CA LEU A 76 35.74 -28.51 8.01
C LEU A 76 34.23 -28.50 7.71
N ASN A 77 33.68 -29.61 7.22
CA ASN A 77 32.27 -29.67 6.79
C ASN A 77 31.32 -30.19 7.87
N ASP A 78 31.82 -30.79 8.94
CA ASP A 78 31.05 -31.26 10.10
C ASP A 78 31.28 -30.34 11.29
N ASP A 79 32.45 -30.39 11.93
CA ASP A 79 32.72 -29.68 13.19
C ASP A 79 32.85 -28.19 13.02
N PHE A 80 33.72 -27.70 12.10
CA PHE A 80 33.93 -26.26 11.90
C PHE A 80 32.69 -25.57 11.34
N LEU A 81 31.98 -26.18 10.41
CA LEU A 81 30.73 -25.66 9.86
C LEU A 81 29.73 -25.40 10.99
N ASN A 82 29.65 -26.28 11.98
CA ASN A 82 28.73 -26.12 13.13
C ASN A 82 29.18 -25.08 14.15
N LEU A 83 30.39 -24.52 14.04
CA LEU A 83 30.86 -23.38 14.84
C LEU A 83 30.39 -22.04 14.27
N LEU A 84 29.95 -22.01 13.03
CA LEU A 84 29.43 -20.80 12.39
C LEU A 84 28.01 -20.50 12.89
N ASP A 85 27.60 -19.24 12.82
CA ASP A 85 26.20 -18.85 13.05
C ASP A 85 25.27 -19.69 12.15
N PRO A 86 24.15 -20.26 12.64
CA PRO A 86 23.25 -21.09 11.85
C PRO A 86 22.73 -20.42 10.57
N LYS A 87 22.52 -19.11 10.60
CA LYS A 87 22.10 -18.34 9.40
C LYS A 87 23.21 -18.32 8.37
N ILE A 88 24.47 -18.15 8.78
CA ILE A 88 25.63 -18.25 7.90
C ILE A 88 25.79 -19.67 7.35
N GLN A 89 25.66 -20.70 8.18
CA GLN A 89 25.71 -22.11 7.74
C GLN A 89 24.72 -22.40 6.61
N ASN A 90 23.47 -21.86 6.74
CA ASN A 90 22.41 -22.03 5.76
C ASN A 90 22.66 -21.21 4.47
N ALA A 91 23.34 -20.07 4.58
CA ALA A 91 23.66 -19.21 3.46
C ALA A 91 24.89 -19.68 2.67
N ILE A 92 25.79 -20.48 3.25
CA ILE A 92 27.00 -20.96 2.55
C ILE A 92 26.59 -21.78 1.32
N MET A 93 27.12 -21.35 0.17
CA MET A 93 26.93 -22.05 -1.10
C MET A 93 27.80 -23.28 -1.15
N GLN A 94 27.22 -24.42 -1.44
CA GLN A 94 27.97 -25.66 -1.67
C GLN A 94 28.68 -25.53 -3.04
N VAL A 95 29.98 -25.74 -3.03
CA VAL A 95 30.82 -25.74 -4.25
C VAL A 95 31.30 -27.16 -4.55
N LYS A 96 31.46 -27.50 -5.83
CA LYS A 96 32.16 -28.69 -6.27
C LYS A 96 33.59 -28.32 -6.63
N LEU A 97 34.52 -28.54 -5.72
CA LEU A 97 35.91 -28.17 -5.87
C LEU A 97 36.61 -29.06 -6.90
N PRO A 98 37.40 -28.51 -7.81
CA PRO A 98 38.38 -29.31 -8.54
C PRO A 98 39.42 -29.86 -7.56
N TYR A 99 39.70 -31.13 -7.63
CA TYR A 99 40.68 -31.76 -6.76
C TYR A 99 41.36 -32.91 -7.46
N ARG A 100 42.51 -33.30 -6.92
CA ARG A 100 43.21 -34.52 -7.31
C ARG A 100 43.00 -35.57 -6.25
N LYS A 101 42.61 -36.76 -6.67
CA LYS A 101 42.60 -37.91 -5.78
C LYS A 101 44.05 -38.21 -5.33
N GLY A 102 44.24 -38.44 -4.04
CA GLY A 102 45.52 -38.68 -3.47
C GLY A 102 46.20 -39.99 -3.98
N ALA A 103 47.35 -40.29 -3.44
CA ALA A 103 48.13 -41.51 -3.70
C ALA A 103 48.58 -41.68 -5.17
N GLY A 104 49.48 -40.87 -5.63
CA GLY A 104 50.27 -41.29 -6.77
C GLY A 104 50.46 -40.25 -7.90
N TYR A 105 51.58 -40.42 -8.50
CA TYR A 105 51.97 -39.74 -9.73
C TYR A 105 50.98 -40.09 -10.86
N GLY A 106 50.41 -39.15 -11.45
CA GLY A 106 49.63 -39.31 -12.69
C GLY A 106 48.10 -39.36 -12.59
N THR A 107 47.48 -39.12 -11.43
CA THR A 107 46.01 -39.06 -11.32
C THR A 107 45.47 -37.75 -11.92
N ALA A 108 44.40 -37.86 -12.73
CA ALA A 108 43.74 -36.75 -13.34
C ALA A 108 43.02 -35.85 -12.31
N ILE A 109 42.83 -34.56 -12.64
CA ILE A 109 42.00 -33.69 -11.85
C ILE A 109 40.54 -34.06 -12.05
N THR A 110 39.82 -34.29 -10.97
CA THR A 110 38.36 -34.41 -10.96
C THR A 110 37.77 -33.03 -10.76
N SER A 111 36.88 -32.61 -11.67
CA SER A 111 36.41 -31.23 -11.75
C SER A 111 34.98 -31.08 -12.28
N GLY A 112 34.45 -29.87 -12.35
CA GLY A 112 33.12 -29.57 -12.81
C GLY A 112 32.05 -30.27 -11.96
N THR A 113 31.07 -30.90 -12.58
CA THR A 113 29.95 -31.59 -11.87
C THR A 113 30.42 -32.81 -11.08
N SER A 114 31.61 -33.34 -11.35
CA SER A 114 32.23 -34.44 -10.62
C SER A 114 33.20 -33.97 -9.53
N GLY A 115 33.38 -32.66 -9.35
CA GLY A 115 34.22 -32.08 -8.30
C GLY A 115 33.76 -32.47 -6.89
N LEU A 116 34.66 -32.26 -5.93
CA LEU A 116 34.40 -32.60 -4.51
C LEU A 116 33.41 -31.60 -3.89
N PRO A 117 32.23 -32.03 -3.43
CA PRO A 117 31.29 -31.13 -2.79
C PRO A 117 31.80 -30.68 -1.42
N ALA A 118 31.82 -29.35 -1.19
CA ALA A 118 32.21 -28.75 0.08
C ALA A 118 31.46 -27.46 0.34
N LYS A 119 31.17 -27.16 1.60
CA LYS A 119 30.74 -25.86 2.09
C LYS A 119 31.90 -25.05 2.64
N VAL A 120 32.76 -25.69 3.42
CA VAL A 120 33.98 -25.09 3.96
C VAL A 120 35.18 -25.92 3.46
N PHE A 121 36.24 -25.27 3.01
CA PHE A 121 37.34 -25.96 2.37
C PHE A 121 38.70 -25.25 2.59
N LEU A 122 39.79 -25.95 2.28
CA LEU A 122 41.11 -25.36 2.13
C LEU A 122 41.31 -24.88 0.68
N LEU A 123 42.04 -23.81 0.49
CA LEU A 123 42.46 -23.39 -0.85
C LEU A 123 43.48 -24.34 -1.45
N SER A 124 43.58 -24.38 -2.78
CA SER A 124 44.61 -25.12 -3.51
C SER A 124 45.84 -24.22 -3.80
N GLY A 125 46.94 -24.85 -4.23
CA GLY A 125 48.12 -24.15 -4.68
C GLY A 125 47.84 -23.21 -5.88
N TYR A 126 47.00 -23.67 -6.81
CA TYR A 126 46.57 -22.81 -7.94
C TYR A 126 45.71 -21.61 -7.49
N GLU A 127 44.85 -21.81 -6.52
CA GLU A 127 43.97 -20.74 -6.01
C GLU A 127 44.76 -19.66 -5.28
N VAL A 128 45.85 -19.99 -4.63
CA VAL A 128 46.76 -19.02 -4.00
C VAL A 128 47.84 -18.46 -4.95
N GLY A 129 47.71 -18.75 -6.24
CA GLY A 129 48.49 -18.09 -7.30
C GLY A 129 49.80 -18.83 -7.73
N TRP A 130 49.99 -20.06 -7.31
CA TRP A 130 51.17 -20.87 -7.75
C TRP A 130 50.87 -21.58 -9.07
N THR A 131 50.70 -20.81 -10.15
CA THR A 131 50.24 -21.33 -11.45
C THR A 131 51.36 -21.39 -12.52
N THR A 132 52.51 -20.77 -12.29
CA THR A 132 53.62 -20.70 -13.27
C THR A 132 54.95 -21.01 -12.61
N GLY A 133 55.88 -21.65 -13.35
CA GLY A 133 57.22 -22.02 -12.86
C GLY A 133 57.33 -23.18 -11.89
N THR A 134 56.21 -23.59 -11.34
CA THR A 134 56.06 -24.68 -10.33
C THR A 134 55.11 -25.76 -10.81
N SER A 135 54.61 -25.67 -12.03
CA SER A 135 53.54 -26.51 -12.60
C SER A 135 53.78 -27.99 -12.59
N SER A 136 55.04 -28.44 -12.52
CA SER A 136 55.34 -29.87 -12.39
C SER A 136 55.14 -30.44 -10.98
N TYR A 137 55.01 -29.58 -9.96
CA TYR A 137 54.83 -29.97 -8.57
C TYR A 137 53.41 -29.83 -8.07
N PHE A 138 52.68 -28.83 -8.57
CA PHE A 138 51.31 -28.59 -8.15
C PHE A 138 50.31 -29.19 -9.14
N PRO A 139 49.31 -29.89 -8.68
CA PRO A 139 48.20 -30.27 -9.53
C PRO A 139 47.40 -29.02 -9.93
N ALA A 140 46.89 -29.01 -11.16
CA ALA A 140 46.03 -27.91 -11.65
C ALA A 140 44.61 -28.06 -11.04
N ASP A 141 44.49 -28.10 -9.72
CA ASP A 141 43.30 -28.40 -8.93
C ASP A 141 42.58 -27.11 -8.48
N GLY A 142 42.66 -26.05 -9.28
CA GLY A 142 42.04 -24.77 -9.03
C GLY A 142 42.32 -23.74 -10.12
N ALA A 143 41.91 -22.51 -9.88
CA ALA A 143 42.25 -21.34 -10.66
C ALA A 143 42.63 -20.17 -9.74
N CYS A 144 43.62 -19.36 -10.14
CA CYS A 144 44.11 -18.26 -9.32
C CYS A 144 42.97 -17.29 -8.94
N LEU A 145 42.75 -17.12 -7.63
CA LEU A 145 41.78 -16.18 -7.13
C LEU A 145 42.28 -14.73 -7.24
N SER A 146 41.42 -13.78 -7.52
CA SER A 146 41.77 -12.40 -7.81
C SER A 146 42.66 -11.71 -6.76
N TYR A 147 42.48 -12.10 -5.49
CA TYR A 147 43.32 -11.59 -4.38
C TYR A 147 44.81 -11.95 -4.53
N PHE A 148 45.09 -13.10 -5.07
CA PHE A 148 46.47 -13.62 -5.17
C PHE A 148 47.15 -13.35 -6.53
N VAL A 149 46.50 -12.63 -7.43
CA VAL A 149 47.08 -12.23 -8.71
C VAL A 149 48.21 -11.24 -8.48
N GLY A 150 49.38 -11.43 -9.15
CA GLY A 150 50.58 -10.57 -9.07
C GLY A 150 51.78 -11.28 -8.43
N THR A 151 52.99 -10.97 -8.84
CA THR A 151 54.20 -11.72 -8.54
C THR A 151 54.79 -11.51 -7.13
N ALA A 152 55.53 -10.45 -6.88
CA ALA A 152 56.26 -10.27 -5.60
C ALA A 152 55.35 -9.85 -4.41
N ALA A 153 54.23 -9.18 -4.66
CA ALA A 153 53.31 -8.81 -3.61
C ALA A 153 52.40 -9.97 -3.15
N ALA A 154 52.38 -11.10 -3.88
CA ALA A 154 51.54 -12.23 -3.58
C ALA A 154 51.99 -13.00 -2.34
N ASP A 155 53.30 -13.07 -2.06
CA ASP A 155 53.85 -13.79 -0.90
C ASP A 155 53.35 -13.16 0.40
N ALA A 156 53.40 -11.83 0.51
CA ALA A 156 52.85 -11.11 1.67
C ALA A 156 51.36 -11.36 1.90
N LYS A 157 50.56 -11.58 0.85
CA LYS A 157 49.14 -11.89 0.92
C LYS A 157 48.85 -13.30 1.40
N ARG A 158 49.81 -14.20 1.30
CA ARG A 158 49.70 -15.59 1.78
C ARG A 158 50.04 -15.76 3.26
N ILE A 159 50.87 -14.83 3.82
CA ILE A 159 51.22 -14.87 5.26
C ILE A 159 49.96 -14.85 6.10
N ALA A 160 49.89 -15.76 7.10
CA ALA A 160 48.81 -15.80 8.06
C ALA A 160 49.38 -16.03 9.46
N TYR A 161 48.61 -15.61 10.48
CA TYR A 161 49.08 -15.61 11.85
C TYR A 161 48.26 -16.53 12.72
N LEU A 162 48.94 -17.23 13.66
CA LEU A 162 48.31 -17.92 14.78
C LEU A 162 48.81 -17.28 16.07
N ASN A 163 47.88 -16.69 16.86
CA ASN A 163 48.22 -16.00 18.08
C ASN A 163 49.30 -14.92 17.90
N GLY A 164 49.21 -14.13 16.79
CA GLY A 164 50.15 -13.09 16.48
C GLY A 164 51.49 -13.50 15.87
N LYS A 165 51.73 -14.78 15.72
CA LYS A 165 52.98 -15.35 15.11
C LYS A 165 52.67 -15.84 13.68
N ALA A 166 53.46 -15.43 12.70
CA ALA A 166 53.42 -15.97 11.34
C ALA A 166 53.61 -17.49 11.40
N THR A 167 52.69 -18.25 10.81
CA THR A 167 52.62 -19.72 10.94
C THR A 167 52.23 -20.30 9.59
N GLY A 168 52.83 -21.43 9.23
CA GLY A 168 52.47 -22.14 8.01
C GLY A 168 51.06 -22.75 8.10
N TRP A 169 50.37 -22.81 6.97
CA TRP A 169 48.99 -23.30 6.89
C TRP A 169 48.75 -24.23 5.70
N TRP A 170 47.86 -25.21 5.91
CA TRP A 170 47.55 -26.25 4.94
C TRP A 170 46.81 -25.77 3.71
N LEU A 171 47.20 -26.32 2.54
CA LEU A 171 46.45 -26.33 1.30
C LEU A 171 45.75 -27.68 1.09
N ARG A 172 44.77 -27.74 0.15
CA ARG A 172 44.17 -29.04 -0.21
C ARG A 172 44.95 -29.82 -1.26
N SER A 173 45.91 -29.18 -1.95
CA SER A 173 46.67 -29.79 -3.04
C SER A 173 47.62 -30.86 -2.54
N PRO A 174 47.49 -32.13 -2.98
CA PRO A 174 48.45 -33.19 -2.65
C PRO A 174 49.76 -32.96 -3.36
N TYR A 175 50.86 -33.36 -2.73
CA TYR A 175 52.15 -33.40 -3.37
C TYR A 175 52.16 -34.51 -4.42
N CYS A 176 52.61 -34.25 -5.62
CA CYS A 176 52.46 -35.10 -6.79
C CYS A 176 53.74 -35.73 -7.27
N PHE A 177 54.85 -35.63 -6.55
CA PHE A 177 56.14 -36.14 -7.02
C PHE A 177 56.40 -37.59 -6.59
N SER A 178 57.01 -38.39 -7.44
CA SER A 178 56.88 -39.83 -7.57
C SER A 178 57.34 -40.71 -6.41
N THR A 179 58.18 -40.29 -5.49
CA THR A 179 58.80 -41.17 -4.51
C THR A 179 58.16 -41.09 -3.10
N TYR A 180 57.46 -40.00 -2.83
CA TYR A 180 56.85 -39.69 -1.52
C TYR A 180 55.37 -39.27 -1.63
N GLY A 181 54.79 -39.50 -2.78
CA GLY A 181 53.57 -38.84 -3.26
C GLY A 181 52.32 -39.09 -2.42
N SER A 182 52.23 -40.14 -1.62
CA SER A 182 50.98 -40.45 -0.90
C SER A 182 50.90 -39.87 0.52
N SER A 183 52.01 -39.30 1.02
CA SER A 183 52.09 -38.87 2.44
C SER A 183 52.19 -37.37 2.64
N TYR A 184 52.38 -36.61 1.57
CA TYR A 184 52.69 -35.17 1.64
C TYR A 184 51.64 -34.32 0.96
N VAL A 185 51.37 -33.15 1.53
CA VAL A 185 50.48 -32.07 0.98
C VAL A 185 51.22 -30.76 0.97
N PHE A 186 50.81 -29.88 0.08
CA PHE A 186 51.36 -28.51 0.05
C PHE A 186 50.85 -27.67 1.23
N LEU A 187 51.71 -26.78 1.71
CA LEU A 187 51.38 -25.76 2.67
C LEU A 187 52.03 -24.46 2.30
N VAL A 188 51.43 -23.36 2.73
CA VAL A 188 52.07 -22.05 2.73
C VAL A 188 52.90 -21.94 3.99
N TYR A 189 54.17 -21.54 3.83
CA TYR A 189 55.09 -21.33 4.95
C TYR A 189 54.87 -19.94 5.60
N GLU A 190 55.54 -19.72 6.73
CA GLU A 190 55.44 -18.46 7.51
C GLU A 190 55.88 -17.21 6.78
N ASP A 191 56.67 -17.33 5.70
CA ASP A 191 57.14 -16.25 4.82
C ASP A 191 56.25 -16.04 3.58
N GLY A 192 55.15 -16.83 3.46
CA GLY A 192 54.22 -16.78 2.33
C GLY A 192 54.64 -17.63 1.12
N ASN A 193 55.85 -18.25 1.17
CA ASN A 193 56.33 -19.10 0.11
C ASN A 193 55.92 -20.58 0.34
N TRP A 194 56.17 -21.38 -0.68
CA TRP A 194 56.18 -22.86 -0.53
C TRP A 194 57.59 -23.35 -0.54
N SER A 195 57.87 -24.43 0.16
CA SER A 195 59.18 -25.11 0.09
C SER A 195 59.01 -26.49 -0.50
N ALA A 196 60.01 -26.88 -1.28
CA ALA A 196 60.14 -28.27 -1.77
C ALA A 196 60.68 -29.23 -0.71
N PHE A 197 61.08 -28.73 0.46
CA PHE A 197 61.59 -29.56 1.53
C PHE A 197 60.48 -30.13 2.39
N LEU A 198 60.47 -31.43 2.54
CA LEU A 198 59.35 -32.27 2.89
C LEU A 198 59.11 -32.46 4.40
N ASP A 199 59.97 -31.95 5.24
CA ASP A 199 59.92 -32.27 6.68
C ASP A 199 58.68 -31.74 7.44
N ARG A 200 57.99 -30.76 6.87
CA ARG A 200 56.79 -30.17 7.48
C ARG A 200 55.49 -30.50 6.74
N ASN A 201 55.56 -31.25 5.66
CA ASN A 201 54.42 -31.42 4.74
C ASN A 201 53.77 -32.80 4.89
N LEU A 202 54.15 -33.60 5.87
CA LEU A 202 53.45 -34.88 6.15
C LEU A 202 52.02 -34.62 6.62
N CYS A 203 51.09 -35.34 6.04
CA CYS A 203 49.64 -35.22 6.38
C CYS A 203 49.35 -35.42 7.87
N SER A 204 50.19 -36.22 8.56
CA SER A 204 50.07 -36.51 9.99
C SER A 204 50.66 -35.44 10.91
N LEU A 205 51.32 -34.43 10.38
CA LEU A 205 51.82 -33.29 11.17
C LEU A 205 50.72 -32.20 11.34
N SER A 206 50.86 -31.41 12.39
CA SER A 206 49.94 -30.32 12.66
C SER A 206 50.46 -29.00 12.12
N ASN A 207 49.71 -28.36 11.20
CA ASN A 207 49.95 -27.00 10.72
C ASN A 207 48.63 -26.20 10.78
N GLY A 208 48.73 -24.92 10.50
CA GLY A 208 47.60 -24.01 10.56
C GLY A 208 46.45 -24.36 9.60
N ILE A 209 45.26 -24.15 10.04
CA ILE A 209 44.05 -24.22 9.20
C ILE A 209 43.53 -22.84 8.93
N ARG A 210 43.31 -22.55 7.66
CA ARG A 210 42.74 -21.30 7.19
C ARG A 210 41.51 -21.55 6.32
N PRO A 211 40.31 -21.64 6.94
CA PRO A 211 39.08 -22.03 6.24
C PRO A 211 38.67 -21.02 5.18
N ALA A 212 38.18 -21.52 4.04
CA ALA A 212 37.52 -20.74 2.99
C ALA A 212 36.07 -21.20 2.81
N LEU A 213 35.20 -20.30 2.41
CA LEU A 213 33.81 -20.55 2.12
C LEU A 213 33.27 -19.57 1.08
N ILE A 214 32.09 -19.86 0.50
CA ILE A 214 31.45 -19.00 -0.49
C ILE A 214 30.08 -18.61 0.03
N LEU A 215 29.79 -17.29 0.03
CA LEU A 215 28.49 -16.75 0.36
C LEU A 215 27.84 -16.08 -0.85
N PRO A 216 26.48 -16.00 -0.93
CA PRO A 216 25.79 -15.26 -1.95
C PRO A 216 26.25 -13.79 -1.98
N SER A 217 26.56 -13.28 -3.16
CA SER A 217 26.97 -11.88 -3.34
C SER A 217 25.88 -10.87 -3.00
N SER A 218 24.63 -11.32 -2.88
CA SER A 218 23.49 -10.50 -2.49
C SER A 218 23.38 -10.25 -0.97
N LEU A 219 24.09 -11.01 -0.14
CA LEU A 219 24.07 -10.78 1.31
C LEU A 219 24.58 -9.36 1.64
N LEU A 220 24.01 -8.78 2.66
CA LEU A 220 24.38 -7.42 3.06
C LEU A 220 25.52 -7.43 4.06
N VAL A 221 26.39 -6.43 3.93
CA VAL A 221 27.51 -6.16 4.84
C VAL A 221 27.30 -4.76 5.42
N SER A 222 27.20 -4.68 6.73
CA SER A 222 27.06 -3.43 7.48
C SER A 222 28.39 -2.62 7.49
N ASP A 223 28.31 -1.36 7.94
CA ASP A 223 29.46 -0.45 8.00
C ASP A 223 30.60 -0.99 8.88
N ASP A 224 30.30 -1.79 9.90
CA ASP A 224 31.31 -2.43 10.76
C ASP A 224 31.93 -3.68 10.17
N GLY A 225 31.51 -4.06 8.96
CA GLY A 225 31.96 -5.25 8.25
C GLY A 225 31.20 -6.55 8.59
N SER A 226 30.21 -6.53 9.45
CA SER A 226 29.42 -7.71 9.80
C SER A 226 28.49 -8.11 8.65
N ILE A 227 28.40 -9.42 8.37
CA ILE A 227 27.47 -9.95 7.36
C ILE A 227 26.10 -10.09 7.99
N SER A 228 25.10 -9.43 7.37
CA SER A 228 23.69 -9.61 7.69
C SER A 228 23.11 -10.74 6.84
N THR A 229 22.36 -11.62 7.47
CA THR A 229 21.57 -12.66 6.80
C THR A 229 20.10 -12.28 6.71
N ASN A 230 19.75 -11.03 7.09
CA ASN A 230 18.41 -10.51 6.96
C ASN A 230 18.03 -10.36 5.48
N THR A 231 16.79 -10.72 5.15
CA THR A 231 16.23 -10.56 3.80
C THR A 231 15.07 -9.55 3.84
N ALA A 232 14.85 -8.86 2.73
CA ALA A 232 13.75 -7.91 2.65
C ALA A 232 12.39 -8.64 2.71
N PRO A 233 11.37 -8.03 3.32
CA PRO A 233 10.02 -8.58 3.30
C PRO A 233 9.48 -8.77 1.88
N SER A 234 8.49 -9.65 1.73
CA SER A 234 7.79 -9.80 0.46
C SER A 234 7.01 -8.52 0.11
N THR A 235 6.92 -8.19 -1.18
CA THR A 235 6.05 -7.12 -1.67
C THR A 235 4.59 -7.45 -1.38
N PRO A 236 3.76 -6.52 -0.86
CA PRO A 236 2.32 -6.73 -0.73
C PRO A 236 1.71 -7.19 -2.06
N SER A 237 0.93 -8.27 -2.05
CA SER A 237 0.38 -8.87 -3.28
C SER A 237 -0.73 -8.01 -3.92
N SER A 238 -1.40 -7.17 -3.13
CA SER A 238 -2.46 -6.27 -3.59
C SER A 238 -2.45 -4.93 -2.87
N ILE A 239 -2.98 -3.91 -3.54
CA ILE A 239 -3.41 -2.63 -2.97
C ILE A 239 -4.81 -2.34 -3.50
N THR A 240 -5.72 -1.94 -2.62
CA THR A 240 -7.12 -1.62 -2.94
C THR A 240 -7.38 -0.14 -2.72
N VAL A 241 -7.89 0.51 -3.75
CA VAL A 241 -8.28 1.93 -3.77
C VAL A 241 -9.71 2.01 -4.28
N PRO A 242 -10.60 2.81 -3.68
CA PRO A 242 -11.95 3.05 -4.22
C PRO A 242 -11.89 3.55 -5.65
N GLN A 243 -12.84 3.11 -6.49
CA GLN A 243 -12.88 3.50 -7.91
C GLN A 243 -13.68 4.80 -8.14
N ASN A 244 -14.60 5.14 -7.26
CA ASN A 244 -15.39 6.36 -7.30
C ASN A 244 -14.91 7.30 -6.20
N ILE A 245 -14.09 8.27 -6.55
CA ILE A 245 -13.50 9.23 -5.62
C ILE A 245 -14.04 10.62 -5.91
N MET A 246 -14.64 11.25 -4.89
CA MET A 246 -15.05 12.65 -4.96
C MET A 246 -13.94 13.54 -4.38
N GLY A 247 -13.62 14.62 -5.08
CA GLY A 247 -12.77 15.67 -4.56
C GLY A 247 -13.34 16.29 -3.29
N GLY A 248 -12.49 16.61 -2.33
CA GLY A 248 -12.91 17.10 -1.01
C GLY A 248 -13.27 16.00 0.00
N THR A 249 -13.19 14.71 -0.38
CA THR A 249 -13.54 13.59 0.51
C THR A 249 -12.32 12.85 1.05
N THR A 250 -12.53 12.04 2.08
CA THR A 250 -11.52 11.15 2.63
C THR A 250 -11.83 9.72 2.23
N ILE A 251 -10.85 9.04 1.65
CA ILE A 251 -10.95 7.65 1.21
C ILE A 251 -10.11 6.73 2.10
N THR A 252 -10.42 5.43 2.09
CA THR A 252 -9.62 4.39 2.74
C THR A 252 -8.87 3.59 1.69
N ILE A 253 -7.57 3.43 1.88
CA ILE A 253 -6.68 2.59 1.08
C ILE A 253 -6.29 1.38 1.94
N SER A 254 -6.32 0.16 1.37
CA SER A 254 -5.94 -1.06 2.06
C SER A 254 -5.02 -1.93 1.21
N TRP A 255 -4.30 -2.86 1.85
CA TRP A 255 -3.34 -3.75 1.18
C TRP A 255 -3.23 -5.10 1.85
N SER A 256 -2.73 -6.09 1.10
CA SER A 256 -2.47 -7.43 1.60
C SER A 256 -1.27 -7.47 2.56
N ALA A 257 -1.23 -8.46 3.43
CA ALA A 257 -0.08 -8.73 4.29
C ALA A 257 1.15 -9.09 3.45
N SER A 258 2.32 -8.68 3.95
CA SER A 258 3.62 -9.17 3.54
C SER A 258 4.10 -10.25 4.52
N THR A 259 4.99 -11.10 4.04
CA THR A 259 5.73 -12.07 4.86
C THR A 259 7.20 -11.70 4.88
N ASP A 260 7.86 -12.06 5.95
CA ASP A 260 9.28 -11.90 6.15
C ASP A 260 9.86 -13.23 6.61
N ALA A 261 10.95 -13.69 5.98
CA ALA A 261 11.50 -15.00 6.23
C ALA A 261 12.10 -15.11 7.64
N GLU A 262 12.59 -14.01 8.17
CA GLU A 262 13.15 -13.90 9.52
C GLU A 262 12.09 -13.58 10.58
N GLY A 263 10.85 -13.27 10.15
CA GLY A 263 9.73 -12.91 11.03
C GLY A 263 9.89 -11.55 11.69
N ASN A 264 10.69 -10.65 11.15
CA ASN A 264 11.01 -9.34 11.70
C ASN A 264 10.34 -8.18 10.94
N LEU A 265 9.23 -8.42 10.22
CA LEU A 265 8.43 -7.40 9.56
C LEU A 265 8.06 -6.29 10.53
N ALA A 266 8.45 -5.05 10.24
CA ALA A 266 8.19 -3.88 11.07
C ALA A 266 6.94 -3.10 10.65
N GLY A 267 6.56 -3.12 9.36
CA GLY A 267 5.38 -2.40 8.89
C GLY A 267 5.36 -2.08 7.40
N TYR A 268 4.61 -1.04 7.05
CA TYR A 268 4.35 -0.60 5.69
C TYR A 268 4.57 0.90 5.53
N LYS A 269 4.99 1.32 4.35
CA LYS A 269 5.02 2.71 3.90
C LYS A 269 4.09 2.85 2.70
N VAL A 270 3.21 3.86 2.74
CA VAL A 270 2.28 4.16 1.64
C VAL A 270 2.58 5.55 1.12
N GLU A 271 2.60 5.67 -0.19
CA GLU A 271 2.83 6.93 -0.88
C GLU A 271 1.69 7.21 -1.86
N ARG A 272 1.41 8.49 -2.09
CA ARG A 272 0.44 9.01 -3.03
C ARG A 272 1.12 9.79 -4.14
N SER A 273 0.58 9.65 -5.36
CA SER A 273 0.85 10.52 -6.50
C SER A 273 -0.46 11.16 -6.98
N THR A 274 -0.39 12.43 -7.39
CA THR A 274 -1.49 13.18 -8.05
C THR A 274 -1.11 13.62 -9.47
N ASN A 275 -0.03 13.07 -10.03
CA ASN A 275 0.49 13.44 -11.36
C ASN A 275 0.91 12.20 -12.16
N GLY A 276 0.08 11.16 -12.12
CA GLY A 276 0.27 9.94 -12.91
C GLY A 276 1.52 9.14 -12.55
N GLY A 277 2.01 9.23 -11.30
CA GLY A 277 3.20 8.50 -10.84
C GLY A 277 4.52 9.22 -11.07
N SER A 278 4.51 10.46 -11.59
CA SER A 278 5.73 11.23 -11.84
C SER A 278 6.44 11.66 -10.55
N SER A 279 5.69 11.89 -9.47
CA SER A 279 6.24 12.12 -8.13
C SER A 279 5.35 11.46 -7.07
N TRP A 280 5.94 11.16 -5.91
CA TRP A 280 5.30 10.44 -4.84
C TRP A 280 5.55 11.13 -3.49
N SER A 281 4.52 11.17 -2.66
CA SER A 281 4.60 11.70 -1.29
C SER A 281 4.13 10.64 -0.30
N GLN A 282 4.91 10.39 0.75
CA GLN A 282 4.54 9.45 1.80
C GLN A 282 3.34 9.99 2.59
N ILE A 283 2.31 9.17 2.73
CA ILE A 283 1.08 9.49 3.47
C ILE A 283 0.88 8.63 4.72
N TYR A 284 1.61 7.50 4.81
CA TYR A 284 1.50 6.58 5.92
C TYR A 284 2.81 5.83 6.17
N GLN A 285 3.10 5.55 7.46
CA GLN A 285 4.07 4.57 7.91
C GLN A 285 3.56 3.95 9.22
N GLY A 286 3.51 2.62 9.28
CA GLY A 286 3.05 1.89 10.49
C GLY A 286 2.73 0.44 10.21
N THR A 287 2.15 -0.23 11.20
CA THR A 287 1.89 -1.68 11.17
C THR A 287 0.51 -2.06 10.63
N ALA A 288 -0.44 -1.12 10.56
CA ALA A 288 -1.77 -1.38 10.02
C ALA A 288 -1.71 -1.68 8.53
N ARG A 289 -2.71 -2.39 8.02
CA ARG A 289 -2.88 -2.74 6.61
C ARG A 289 -3.93 -1.90 5.89
N GLN A 290 -4.23 -0.75 6.46
CA GLN A 290 -5.08 0.28 5.86
C GLN A 290 -4.71 1.64 6.40
N THR A 291 -5.03 2.68 5.62
CA THR A 291 -4.91 4.07 6.02
C THR A 291 -5.98 4.90 5.33
N THR A 292 -6.25 6.09 5.85
CA THR A 292 -7.12 7.07 5.20
C THR A 292 -6.29 8.17 4.56
N ASN A 293 -6.82 8.74 3.47
CA ASN A 293 -6.23 9.89 2.81
C ASN A 293 -7.31 10.87 2.34
N ALA A 294 -7.16 12.15 2.68
CA ALA A 294 -8.00 13.20 2.15
C ALA A 294 -7.57 13.54 0.72
N VAL A 295 -8.50 13.47 -0.22
CA VAL A 295 -8.31 13.87 -1.62
C VAL A 295 -8.83 15.28 -1.78
N ALA A 296 -7.96 16.24 -2.02
CA ALA A 296 -8.34 17.64 -2.15
C ALA A 296 -9.28 17.86 -3.35
N PHE A 297 -10.25 18.77 -3.20
CA PHE A 297 -11.03 19.25 -4.34
C PHE A 297 -10.11 19.88 -5.39
N GLY A 298 -10.39 19.64 -6.67
CA GLY A 298 -9.53 20.08 -7.77
C GLY A 298 -8.37 19.13 -8.09
N THR A 299 -8.26 17.95 -7.41
CA THR A 299 -7.34 16.89 -7.83
C THR A 299 -7.96 16.14 -9.02
N ASP A 300 -7.23 15.98 -10.14
CA ASP A 300 -7.74 15.29 -11.33
C ASP A 300 -7.70 13.77 -11.18
N SER A 301 -6.62 13.24 -10.62
CA SER A 301 -6.45 11.80 -10.42
C SER A 301 -5.50 11.48 -9.27
N VAL A 302 -5.59 10.25 -8.76
CA VAL A 302 -4.70 9.74 -7.71
C VAL A 302 -4.18 8.35 -8.04
N MET A 303 -2.95 8.07 -7.61
CA MET A 303 -2.35 6.74 -7.54
C MET A 303 -1.74 6.52 -6.16
N TYR A 304 -1.70 5.28 -5.72
CA TYR A 304 -1.09 4.90 -4.47
C TYR A 304 -0.11 3.75 -4.67
N ARG A 305 0.95 3.71 -3.86
CA ARG A 305 1.84 2.56 -3.80
C ARG A 305 2.22 2.25 -2.36
N VAL A 306 2.45 0.98 -2.11
CA VAL A 306 2.79 0.46 -0.79
C VAL A 306 3.99 -0.46 -0.88
N LYS A 307 4.88 -0.38 0.11
CA LYS A 307 5.96 -1.33 0.36
C LYS A 307 5.98 -1.73 1.83
N ALA A 308 6.52 -2.91 2.10
CA ALA A 308 6.81 -3.38 3.45
C ALA A 308 8.24 -3.04 3.85
N TYR A 309 8.53 -2.98 5.15
CA TYR A 309 9.88 -2.83 5.70
C TYR A 309 10.02 -3.66 6.98
N ASP A 310 11.24 -4.07 7.26
CA ASP A 310 11.59 -4.86 8.45
C ASP A 310 12.27 -4.02 9.55
N ASN A 311 12.56 -4.67 10.68
CA ASN A 311 13.19 -4.03 11.83
C ASN A 311 14.68 -3.66 11.60
N GLU A 312 15.31 -4.22 10.56
CA GLU A 312 16.70 -3.92 10.18
C GLU A 312 16.78 -2.86 9.07
N GLY A 313 15.61 -2.40 8.57
CA GLY A 313 15.48 -1.32 7.59
C GLY A 313 15.48 -1.76 6.14
N LEU A 314 15.43 -3.08 5.85
CA LEU A 314 15.24 -3.55 4.49
C LEU A 314 13.79 -3.34 4.05
N GLU A 315 13.62 -3.00 2.79
CA GLU A 315 12.33 -2.69 2.20
C GLU A 315 12.01 -3.59 1.02
N SER A 316 10.75 -3.97 0.89
CA SER A 316 10.25 -4.69 -0.28
C SER A 316 10.18 -3.80 -1.53
N GLY A 317 9.89 -4.38 -2.69
CA GLY A 317 9.41 -3.64 -3.83
C GLY A 317 8.06 -2.96 -3.57
N TYR A 318 7.70 -1.99 -4.41
CA TYR A 318 6.39 -1.35 -4.36
C TYR A 318 5.30 -2.18 -5.03
N ARG A 319 4.13 -2.25 -4.40
CA ARG A 319 2.87 -2.57 -5.07
C ARG A 319 2.15 -1.28 -5.39
N THR A 320 1.90 -0.99 -6.67
CA THR A 320 1.27 0.23 -7.16
C THR A 320 -0.15 -0.05 -7.63
N SER A 321 -1.10 0.85 -7.32
CA SER A 321 -2.47 0.81 -7.85
C SER A 321 -2.53 1.28 -9.30
N SER A 322 -3.66 1.02 -9.98
CA SER A 322 -4.03 1.79 -11.16
C SER A 322 -4.28 3.26 -10.78
N GLN A 323 -4.23 4.15 -11.76
CA GLN A 323 -4.72 5.51 -11.63
C GLN A 323 -6.24 5.50 -11.48
N VAL A 324 -6.76 6.33 -10.59
CA VAL A 324 -8.19 6.54 -10.37
C VAL A 324 -8.48 8.02 -10.58
N GLU A 325 -9.42 8.31 -11.47
CA GLU A 325 -9.90 9.67 -11.72
C GLU A 325 -10.72 10.17 -10.52
N VAL A 326 -10.62 11.46 -10.24
CA VAL A 326 -11.33 12.13 -9.15
C VAL A 326 -12.42 13.00 -9.72
N VAL A 327 -13.65 12.79 -9.27
CA VAL A 327 -14.79 13.61 -9.65
C VAL A 327 -14.82 14.86 -8.78
N ASN A 328 -14.71 16.03 -9.40
CA ASN A 328 -14.82 17.32 -8.73
C ASN A 328 -16.20 17.91 -9.05
N ASN A 329 -17.17 17.72 -8.14
CA ASN A 329 -18.55 18.18 -8.31
C ASN A 329 -18.85 19.38 -7.41
N ASN A 330 -19.44 20.42 -8.00
CA ASN A 330 -19.94 21.59 -7.28
C ASN A 330 -21.46 21.43 -7.07
N ALA A 331 -21.96 21.85 -5.91
CA ALA A 331 -23.41 21.89 -5.68
C ALA A 331 -24.07 22.98 -6.58
N PRO A 332 -25.32 22.77 -7.00
CA PRO A 332 -26.06 23.79 -7.75
C PRO A 332 -26.22 25.11 -6.94
N SER A 333 -26.48 26.20 -7.64
CA SER A 333 -26.91 27.44 -6.98
C SER A 333 -28.29 27.24 -6.34
N ALA A 334 -28.62 28.02 -5.29
CA ALA A 334 -29.99 28.10 -4.82
C ALA A 334 -30.90 28.67 -5.90
N PRO A 335 -32.17 28.21 -6.06
CA PRO A 335 -33.15 28.88 -6.92
C PRO A 335 -33.23 30.35 -6.60
N PRO A 336 -33.09 31.29 -7.58
CA PRO A 336 -33.00 32.72 -7.29
C PRO A 336 -34.26 33.29 -6.65
N ALA A 337 -35.43 32.71 -6.92
CA ALA A 337 -36.69 33.15 -6.37
C ALA A 337 -37.69 32.01 -6.21
N ILE A 338 -38.58 32.14 -5.25
CA ILE A 338 -39.77 31.31 -5.07
C ILE A 338 -40.99 32.24 -5.04
N SER A 339 -42.03 31.88 -5.77
CA SER A 339 -43.27 32.64 -5.88
C SER A 339 -44.44 31.87 -5.28
N VAL A 340 -45.13 32.48 -4.34
CA VAL A 340 -46.34 31.96 -3.71
C VAL A 340 -47.40 33.10 -3.83
N PRO A 341 -48.61 32.82 -4.37
CA PRO A 341 -49.70 33.82 -4.47
C PRO A 341 -49.95 34.51 -3.13
N ASN A 342 -50.33 35.79 -3.21
CA ASN A 342 -50.66 36.56 -1.99
C ASN A 342 -51.93 36.05 -1.29
N GLU A 343 -52.91 35.62 -2.12
CA GLU A 343 -54.16 35.07 -1.61
C GLU A 343 -54.07 33.56 -1.55
N VAL A 344 -54.23 32.99 -0.37
CA VAL A 344 -54.22 31.54 -0.11
C VAL A 344 -55.54 31.17 0.57
N LYS A 345 -56.32 30.32 -0.08
CA LYS A 345 -57.66 29.91 0.46
C LYS A 345 -57.64 28.48 0.98
N GLY A 346 -58.16 28.30 2.18
CA GLY A 346 -58.35 26.98 2.77
C GLY A 346 -59.33 26.14 1.92
N GLY A 347 -58.99 24.86 1.68
CA GLY A 347 -59.74 23.97 0.79
C GLY A 347 -59.44 24.11 -0.69
N ALA A 348 -58.57 25.08 -1.10
CA ALA A 348 -58.23 25.32 -2.50
C ALA A 348 -56.89 24.74 -2.90
N ARG A 349 -56.60 24.71 -4.20
CA ARG A 349 -55.28 24.42 -4.76
C ARG A 349 -54.42 25.70 -4.86
N LEU A 350 -53.17 25.59 -4.49
CA LEU A 350 -52.18 26.67 -4.55
C LEU A 350 -51.03 26.25 -5.45
N VAL A 351 -50.74 27.07 -6.46
CA VAL A 351 -49.56 26.87 -7.31
C VAL A 351 -48.35 27.61 -6.72
N VAL A 352 -47.33 26.88 -6.34
CA VAL A 352 -46.02 27.39 -5.92
C VAL A 352 -45.05 27.21 -7.08
N SER A 353 -44.32 28.24 -7.45
CA SER A 353 -43.33 28.21 -8.55
C SER A 353 -42.00 28.79 -8.13
N TRP A 354 -40.94 28.44 -8.84
CA TRP A 354 -39.59 28.96 -8.58
C TRP A 354 -38.80 29.16 -9.86
N THR A 355 -37.78 29.99 -9.79
CA THR A 355 -36.86 30.21 -10.89
C THR A 355 -35.82 29.10 -10.97
N ALA A 356 -35.43 28.69 -12.17
CA ALA A 356 -34.42 27.67 -12.36
C ALA A 356 -33.09 28.07 -11.70
N ALA A 357 -32.50 27.11 -11.01
CA ALA A 357 -31.13 27.16 -10.50
C ALA A 357 -30.14 26.96 -11.65
N SER A 358 -28.89 27.33 -11.44
CA SER A 358 -27.77 27.04 -12.31
C SER A 358 -26.82 26.05 -11.61
N ASP A 359 -26.14 25.25 -12.41
CA ASP A 359 -25.11 24.35 -11.96
C ASP A 359 -23.87 24.50 -12.86
N SER A 360 -22.69 24.72 -12.24
CA SER A 360 -21.46 24.98 -12.99
C SER A 360 -20.96 23.74 -13.74
N ASP A 361 -21.31 22.55 -13.26
CA ASP A 361 -20.89 21.29 -13.84
C ASP A 361 -21.93 20.76 -14.84
N GLY A 362 -23.09 21.46 -14.98
CA GLY A 362 -24.14 21.16 -15.94
C GLY A 362 -24.95 19.89 -15.62
N ASN A 363 -24.92 19.42 -14.39
CA ASN A 363 -25.51 18.16 -13.97
C ASN A 363 -26.71 18.32 -13.01
N LEU A 364 -27.40 19.52 -13.03
CA LEU A 364 -28.60 19.79 -12.28
C LEU A 364 -29.67 18.71 -12.53
N SER A 365 -30.15 18.06 -11.48
CA SER A 365 -31.15 16.98 -11.55
C SER A 365 -32.57 17.43 -11.19
N GLY A 366 -32.71 18.42 -10.32
CA GLY A 366 -34.05 18.87 -9.93
C GLY A 366 -34.11 19.72 -8.66
N TYR A 367 -35.30 19.73 -8.06
CA TYR A 367 -35.65 20.59 -6.92
C TYR A 367 -36.33 19.78 -5.83
N ILE A 368 -36.16 20.20 -4.59
CA ILE A 368 -36.87 19.72 -3.41
C ILE A 368 -37.62 20.92 -2.85
N LEU A 369 -38.99 20.84 -2.82
CA LEU A 369 -39.84 21.81 -2.18
C LEU A 369 -40.30 21.25 -0.83
N GLU A 370 -40.19 22.10 0.17
CA GLU A 370 -40.70 21.80 1.52
C GLU A 370 -41.71 22.87 1.94
N ARG A 371 -42.65 22.48 2.78
CA ARG A 371 -43.72 23.31 3.32
C ARG A 371 -43.71 23.29 4.85
N ALA A 372 -43.88 24.41 5.47
CA ALA A 372 -44.20 24.58 6.87
C ALA A 372 -45.65 25.04 7.01
N ILE A 373 -46.37 24.48 7.96
CA ILE A 373 -47.77 24.76 8.28
C ILE A 373 -47.85 25.34 9.69
N ASN A 374 -48.56 26.46 9.88
CA ASN A 374 -48.78 27.10 11.17
C ASN A 374 -47.49 27.39 11.96
N GLY A 375 -46.37 27.64 11.24
CA GLY A 375 -45.05 27.91 11.83
C GLY A 375 -44.37 26.65 12.39
N GLY A 376 -44.84 25.46 12.02
CA GLY A 376 -44.21 24.17 12.36
C GLY A 376 -42.96 23.87 11.52
N SER A 377 -42.47 22.65 11.66
CA SER A 377 -41.31 22.19 10.91
C SER A 377 -41.62 22.06 9.41
N TYR A 378 -40.59 22.26 8.60
CA TYR A 378 -40.66 22.03 7.16
C TYR A 378 -40.71 20.53 6.84
N THR A 379 -41.61 20.16 5.92
CA THR A 379 -41.76 18.81 5.38
C THR A 379 -41.72 18.83 3.87
N GLN A 380 -41.03 17.85 3.26
CA GLN A 380 -40.97 17.75 1.81
C GLN A 380 -42.35 17.48 1.21
N VAL A 381 -42.71 18.27 0.21
CA VAL A 381 -43.98 18.13 -0.54
C VAL A 381 -43.79 17.81 -2.00
N PHE A 382 -42.54 18.06 -2.52
CA PHE A 382 -42.20 17.76 -3.91
C PHE A 382 -40.69 17.44 -4.03
N LYS A 383 -40.35 16.47 -4.92
CA LYS A 383 -38.99 16.25 -5.46
C LYS A 383 -39.12 15.91 -6.93
N GLY A 384 -38.42 16.65 -7.80
CA GLY A 384 -38.42 16.45 -9.26
C GLY A 384 -37.87 17.64 -10.01
N ASN A 385 -37.91 17.61 -11.33
CA ASN A 385 -37.31 18.60 -12.23
C ASN A 385 -38.25 19.75 -12.66
N ALA A 386 -39.54 19.71 -12.27
CA ALA A 386 -40.47 20.79 -12.57
C ALA A 386 -40.12 22.08 -11.84
N LEU A 387 -40.52 23.24 -12.39
CA LEU A 387 -40.34 24.56 -11.80
C LEU A 387 -41.58 25.05 -11.07
N SER A 388 -42.56 24.19 -10.87
CA SER A 388 -43.77 24.50 -10.11
C SER A 388 -44.37 23.23 -9.50
N PHE A 389 -45.14 23.43 -8.44
CA PHE A 389 -45.88 22.40 -7.76
C PHE A 389 -47.27 22.94 -7.35
N THR A 390 -48.31 22.11 -7.54
CA THR A 390 -49.68 22.46 -7.09
C THR A 390 -49.98 21.74 -5.76
N ASP A 391 -50.02 22.52 -4.71
CA ASP A 391 -50.32 22.05 -3.37
C ASP A 391 -51.84 22.13 -3.07
N SER A 392 -52.32 21.32 -2.14
CA SER A 392 -53.69 21.33 -1.61
C SER A 392 -53.68 21.95 -0.21
N ILE A 393 -54.32 23.13 -0.07
CA ILE A 393 -54.36 23.82 1.20
C ILE A 393 -55.54 23.26 2.00
N THR A 394 -55.29 22.75 3.17
CA THR A 394 -56.35 22.21 4.03
C THR A 394 -57.07 23.36 4.75
N LYS A 395 -58.41 23.32 4.76
CA LYS A 395 -59.20 24.27 5.53
C LYS A 395 -58.87 24.12 7.04
N GLY A 396 -58.67 25.24 7.71
CA GLY A 396 -58.27 25.28 9.12
C GLY A 396 -56.77 25.54 9.33
N TRP A 397 -55.93 25.48 8.30
CA TRP A 397 -54.56 26.03 8.40
C TRP A 397 -54.65 27.54 8.58
N THR A 398 -53.75 28.10 9.40
CA THR A 398 -53.73 29.56 9.63
C THR A 398 -52.69 30.26 8.77
N ARG A 399 -51.59 29.56 8.45
CA ARG A 399 -50.52 30.08 7.63
C ARG A 399 -49.70 28.96 6.98
N VAL A 400 -49.05 29.28 5.84
CA VAL A 400 -48.15 28.38 5.12
C VAL A 400 -46.91 29.14 4.67
N GLN A 401 -45.80 28.44 4.63
CA GLN A 401 -44.56 28.95 4.09
C GLN A 401 -43.86 27.82 3.32
N TYR A 402 -43.20 28.17 2.23
CA TYR A 402 -42.47 27.22 1.39
C TYR A 402 -41.01 27.59 1.31
N ARG A 403 -40.14 26.56 1.13
CA ARG A 403 -38.76 26.74 0.75
C ARG A 403 -38.36 25.72 -0.30
N VAL A 404 -37.47 26.08 -1.20
CA VAL A 404 -37.01 25.25 -2.29
C VAL A 404 -35.51 25.23 -2.33
N LYS A 405 -34.91 24.07 -2.60
CA LYS A 405 -33.48 23.88 -2.94
C LYS A 405 -33.37 23.11 -4.22
N ALA A 406 -32.23 23.23 -4.91
CA ALA A 406 -31.85 22.43 -6.05
C ALA A 406 -30.96 21.24 -5.62
N TYR A 407 -30.91 20.19 -6.42
CA TYR A 407 -29.97 19.06 -6.25
C TYR A 407 -29.47 18.61 -7.63
N ASP A 408 -28.24 18.05 -7.67
CA ASP A 408 -27.59 17.56 -8.86
C ASP A 408 -27.60 16.02 -9.00
N SER A 409 -26.93 15.46 -10.01
CA SER A 409 -26.84 14.03 -10.26
C SER A 409 -25.95 13.28 -9.24
N TYR A 410 -25.13 13.97 -8.47
CA TYR A 410 -24.33 13.44 -7.37
C TYR A 410 -24.96 13.68 -6.00
N GLU A 411 -26.25 14.14 -5.99
CA GLU A 411 -27.04 14.46 -4.78
C GLU A 411 -26.46 15.62 -3.94
N ALA A 412 -25.56 16.43 -4.51
CA ALA A 412 -25.17 17.67 -3.85
C ALA A 412 -26.32 18.68 -3.93
N GLU A 413 -26.59 19.36 -2.80
CA GLU A 413 -27.77 20.21 -2.64
C GLU A 413 -27.36 21.67 -2.47
N SER A 414 -28.18 22.57 -3.03
CA SER A 414 -28.03 24.00 -2.81
C SER A 414 -28.53 24.44 -1.42
N GLY A 415 -28.30 25.69 -1.07
CA GLY A 415 -29.05 26.37 -0.02
C GLY A 415 -30.53 26.50 -0.37
N TYR A 416 -31.36 26.81 0.63
CA TYR A 416 -32.77 27.07 0.44
C TYR A 416 -33.04 28.49 0.04
N THR A 417 -34.04 28.66 -0.88
CA THR A 417 -34.72 29.91 -1.09
C THR A 417 -36.13 29.81 -0.46
N THR A 418 -36.42 30.70 0.47
CA THR A 418 -37.63 30.65 1.29
C THR A 418 -38.62 31.75 0.87
N SER A 419 -39.90 31.40 0.74
CA SER A 419 -40.96 32.31 0.43
C SER A 419 -41.35 33.21 1.62
N PRO A 420 -42.03 34.33 1.40
CA PRO A 420 -42.81 34.97 2.46
C PRO A 420 -43.81 33.95 3.06
N GLU A 421 -44.10 34.08 4.34
CA GLU A 421 -45.22 33.36 4.99
C GLU A 421 -46.53 33.97 4.44
N ARG A 422 -47.54 33.11 4.21
CA ARG A 422 -48.86 33.49 3.73
C ARG A 422 -49.92 33.08 4.75
N THR A 423 -50.79 34.02 5.08
CA THR A 423 -52.01 33.71 5.88
C THR A 423 -52.98 32.94 4.99
N VAL A 424 -53.64 31.95 5.56
CA VAL A 424 -54.67 31.16 4.88
C VAL A 424 -56.04 31.71 5.20
N ASP A 425 -56.74 32.18 4.17
CA ASP A 425 -58.13 32.62 4.26
C ASP A 425 -59.02 31.38 4.29
N ASN A 426 -59.71 31.19 5.40
CA ASN A 426 -60.65 30.11 5.60
C ASN A 426 -62.08 30.54 5.45
N ASN A 427 -62.29 31.77 5.00
CA ASN A 427 -63.65 32.33 4.86
C ASN A 427 -64.46 31.59 3.81
N THR A 428 -65.71 31.28 4.13
CA THR A 428 -66.71 30.63 3.28
C THR A 428 -67.80 31.68 2.96
N ALA A 429 -68.16 31.82 1.69
CA ALA A 429 -69.23 32.72 1.31
C ALA A 429 -70.54 32.32 1.99
N PRO A 430 -71.32 33.28 2.50
CA PRO A 430 -72.59 32.97 3.07
C PRO A 430 -73.56 32.40 2.02
N ALA A 431 -74.45 31.54 2.47
CA ALA A 431 -75.52 30.95 1.66
C ALA A 431 -76.87 31.59 1.98
N ILE A 432 -77.66 31.82 0.97
CA ILE A 432 -79.04 32.23 1.11
C ILE A 432 -79.98 31.06 0.69
N THR A 433 -80.98 30.80 1.45
CA THR A 433 -82.06 29.88 1.09
C THR A 433 -83.35 30.72 0.97
N CYS A 434 -83.98 30.66 -0.16
CA CYS A 434 -85.20 31.45 -0.47
C CYS A 434 -86.33 30.48 -0.81
N ASP A 435 -87.56 30.84 -0.46
CA ASP A 435 -88.78 30.11 -0.81
C ASP A 435 -89.10 30.18 -2.31
N HIS A 436 -88.48 31.10 -3.01
CA HIS A 436 -88.53 31.25 -4.47
C HIS A 436 -87.09 31.03 -5.06
N PRO A 437 -86.89 30.04 -5.92
CA PRO A 437 -85.61 29.80 -6.53
C PRO A 437 -85.23 30.94 -7.47
N ASP A 438 -83.89 31.06 -7.73
CA ASP A 438 -83.40 32.09 -8.65
C ASP A 438 -84.00 31.93 -10.05
N GLY A 439 -84.48 33.02 -10.64
CA GLY A 439 -85.19 33.04 -11.94
C GLY A 439 -86.66 32.54 -11.90
N ALA A 440 -87.21 32.31 -10.74
CA ALA A 440 -88.60 31.89 -10.64
C ALA A 440 -89.58 32.93 -11.21
N ASP A 441 -90.38 32.51 -12.17
CA ASP A 441 -91.49 33.37 -12.68
C ASP A 441 -92.66 33.26 -11.71
N LEU A 442 -92.95 34.31 -11.02
CA LEU A 442 -94.04 34.43 -10.05
C LEU A 442 -95.35 34.82 -10.67
N GLY A 443 -95.36 35.02 -12.00
CA GLY A 443 -96.54 35.50 -12.72
C GLY A 443 -96.97 36.85 -12.31
N THR A 444 -98.05 37.38 -12.97
CA THR A 444 -98.58 38.67 -12.66
C THR A 444 -99.42 38.62 -11.37
N LYS A 445 -99.08 39.44 -10.39
CA LYS A 445 -99.83 39.56 -9.11
C LYS A 445 -100.61 40.83 -9.08
N SER A 446 -101.89 40.70 -8.70
CA SER A 446 -102.80 41.88 -8.52
C SER A 446 -102.72 42.48 -7.11
N SER A 447 -102.00 41.86 -6.22
CA SER A 447 -101.74 42.31 -4.85
C SER A 447 -100.28 42.01 -4.47
N GLY A 448 -99.71 42.71 -3.50
CA GLY A 448 -98.38 42.52 -3.02
C GLY A 448 -98.10 40.99 -2.61
N PHE A 449 -96.87 40.57 -2.69
CA PHE A 449 -96.44 39.27 -2.24
C PHE A 449 -95.22 39.40 -1.31
N THR A 450 -94.94 38.35 -0.59
CA THR A 450 -93.81 38.31 0.34
C THR A 450 -92.84 37.22 -0.10
N VAL A 451 -91.53 37.51 -0.16
CA VAL A 451 -90.43 36.61 -0.36
C VAL A 451 -89.85 36.23 1.04
N SER A 452 -89.88 34.98 1.40
CA SER A 452 -89.27 34.51 2.64
C SER A 452 -87.86 33.87 2.33
N TYR A 453 -86.90 34.18 3.15
CA TYR A 453 -85.54 33.69 2.98
C TYR A 453 -84.84 33.56 4.33
N SER A 454 -83.85 32.70 4.42
CA SER A 454 -82.87 32.69 5.50
C SER A 454 -81.45 32.79 4.94
N VAL A 455 -80.57 33.36 5.71
CA VAL A 455 -79.12 33.45 5.37
C VAL A 455 -78.31 32.68 6.38
N ASN A 456 -77.36 31.93 5.94
CA ASN A 456 -76.44 31.17 6.79
C ASN A 456 -75.00 31.36 6.33
N ASP A 457 -74.09 31.37 7.28
CA ASP A 457 -72.68 31.29 7.06
C ASP A 457 -72.09 30.30 8.05
N VAL A 458 -71.21 29.38 7.58
CA VAL A 458 -70.51 28.39 8.42
C VAL A 458 -69.43 29.03 9.28
N ASP A 459 -68.96 30.24 8.91
CA ASP A 459 -67.88 30.94 9.60
C ASP A 459 -68.46 31.80 10.72
N SER A 460 -68.43 31.29 11.97
CA SER A 460 -69.21 31.82 13.11
C SER A 460 -68.84 33.24 13.54
N GLY A 461 -67.68 33.77 13.09
CA GLY A 461 -67.24 35.14 13.40
C GLY A 461 -67.76 36.21 12.47
N ASP A 462 -68.36 35.83 11.32
CA ASP A 462 -68.69 36.81 10.27
C ASP A 462 -70.01 37.53 10.56
N THR A 463 -70.06 38.78 10.17
CA THR A 463 -71.28 39.59 10.21
C THR A 463 -72.02 39.50 8.88
N LEU A 464 -73.23 38.99 8.90
CA LEU A 464 -74.03 38.83 7.70
C LEU A 464 -74.82 40.14 7.43
N THR A 465 -74.55 40.76 6.28
CA THR A 465 -75.31 41.91 5.82
C THR A 465 -76.18 41.52 4.64
N VAL A 466 -77.47 41.69 4.78
CA VAL A 466 -78.44 41.46 3.71
C VAL A 466 -78.79 42.77 3.08
N VAL A 467 -78.80 42.82 1.73
CA VAL A 467 -79.26 43.91 0.93
C VAL A 467 -80.43 43.47 0.06
N GLU A 468 -81.65 43.95 0.35
CA GLU A 468 -82.83 43.66 -0.44
C GLU A 468 -83.00 44.73 -1.54
N LYS A 469 -83.16 44.26 -2.78
CA LYS A 469 -83.37 45.17 -3.94
C LYS A 469 -84.65 44.78 -4.69
N LEU A 470 -85.32 45.78 -5.22
CA LEU A 470 -86.43 45.62 -6.17
C LEU A 470 -86.03 46.40 -7.40
N ASP A 471 -86.06 45.80 -8.59
CA ASP A 471 -85.65 46.37 -9.86
C ASP A 471 -84.28 47.05 -9.80
N GLY A 472 -83.32 46.41 -9.10
CA GLY A 472 -81.96 46.93 -8.88
C GLY A 472 -81.82 48.02 -7.84
N VAL A 473 -82.93 48.58 -7.32
CA VAL A 473 -82.94 49.62 -6.30
C VAL A 473 -82.96 49.02 -4.91
N GLN A 474 -82.01 49.43 -4.10
CA GLN A 474 -82.00 48.98 -2.68
C GLN A 474 -83.20 49.50 -1.91
N LYS A 475 -83.92 48.59 -1.29
CA LYS A 475 -85.05 48.88 -0.43
C LYS A 475 -84.66 48.80 1.04
N ARG A 476 -83.88 47.81 1.42
CA ARG A 476 -83.45 47.66 2.79
C ARG A 476 -82.04 47.07 2.87
N SER A 477 -81.30 47.43 3.89
CA SER A 477 -80.02 46.77 4.26
C SER A 477 -80.02 46.62 5.78
N PHE A 478 -79.61 45.45 6.25
CA PHE A 478 -79.56 45.15 7.68
C PHE A 478 -78.60 44.03 8.00
N THR A 479 -78.20 43.97 9.25
CA THR A 479 -77.45 42.79 9.77
C THR A 479 -78.39 41.64 10.07
N ALA A 480 -78.18 40.49 9.43
CA ALA A 480 -79.02 39.34 9.59
C ALA A 480 -78.46 38.39 10.67
N THR A 481 -79.36 37.68 11.37
CA THR A 481 -78.99 36.57 12.25
C THR A 481 -78.91 35.29 11.42
N ARG A 482 -77.91 34.44 11.69
CA ARG A 482 -77.71 33.17 10.98
C ARG A 482 -78.95 32.25 11.20
N ASN A 483 -79.41 31.64 10.09
CA ASN A 483 -80.57 30.73 10.05
C ASN A 483 -81.89 31.30 10.50
N GLN A 484 -81.94 32.60 10.76
CA GLN A 484 -83.21 33.26 11.07
C GLN A 484 -84.00 33.55 9.79
N SER A 485 -85.25 33.26 9.79
CA SER A 485 -86.18 33.56 8.72
C SER A 485 -86.38 35.11 8.63
N ASN A 486 -86.22 35.62 7.43
CA ASN A 486 -86.43 37.01 7.07
C ASN A 486 -87.54 37.03 6.00
N SER A 487 -88.18 38.19 5.83
CA SER A 487 -89.12 38.34 4.76
C SER A 487 -89.03 39.75 4.14
N PHE A 488 -89.26 39.79 2.85
CA PHE A 488 -89.33 41.03 2.05
C PHE A 488 -90.67 41.11 1.34
N ALA A 489 -91.44 42.12 1.70
CA ALA A 489 -92.72 42.38 1.08
C ALA A 489 -92.54 43.27 -0.18
N VAL A 490 -93.09 42.76 -1.27
CA VAL A 490 -93.15 43.49 -2.55
C VAL A 490 -94.57 43.99 -2.70
N THR A 491 -94.82 45.31 -2.53
CA THR A 491 -96.10 45.96 -2.59
C THR A 491 -96.22 46.80 -3.89
#